data_01c9c63e26e50a4116db37ab4c360949
#
_entry.id   01c9c63e26e50a4116db37ab4c360949
#
_cell.length_a   1.000
_cell.length_b   1.000
_cell.length_c   1.000
_cell.angle_alpha   90.00
_cell.angle_beta   90.00
_cell.angle_gamma   90.00
#
_symmetry.space_group_name_H-M   'P 1'
#
loop_
_entity.id
_entity.type
_entity.pdbx_description
1 polymer ?
#
loop_
_entity_poly.entity_id
_entity_poly.type
_entity_poly.pdbx_seq_one_letter_code
_entity_poly.pdbx_strand_id
1 'polypeptide(L)'
;FFYIGGNDAAETAHIVSLEAAKQGWEMRCFHIPKTIDNDLKVTDHCPGYGSAARFVAHAFQGDDRDNRSLRGIKVNIVMGRHAGWLTAASVLGRRTGKDDGPHLVYLPERVFEPTDFLAEVKATYERLGRCVIAVSEGIHDADGKPFLQTYAEMSGSAMAGEVDSHGNVQLSGTGALGDALANLIKEALPGTRVRADTFGYLQRSHPGDVSTVDQEEARAAGRAAVVAAVSGQY
;
A
#
# COMPACT_ATOMS: atom_id res chain seq x y z
N PHE A 1 -29.23 -1.79 -7.36
CA PHE A 1 -28.24 -1.10 -6.54
C PHE A 1 -26.85 -1.38 -7.08
N PHE A 2 -26.07 -0.32 -7.37
CA PHE A 2 -24.70 -0.41 -7.82
C PHE A 2 -23.79 0.22 -6.79
N TYR A 3 -22.74 -0.51 -6.38
CA TYR A 3 -21.78 0.00 -5.40
C TYR A 3 -20.36 -0.17 -5.90
N ILE A 4 -19.66 0.95 -6.06
CA ILE A 4 -18.29 0.99 -6.60
C ILE A 4 -17.30 1.02 -5.45
N GLY A 5 -16.33 0.12 -5.42
CA GLY A 5 -15.30 0.15 -4.39
C GLY A 5 -14.45 -1.11 -4.29
N GLY A 6 -13.70 -1.21 -3.21
CA GLY A 6 -12.85 -2.35 -2.85
C GLY A 6 -13.60 -3.42 -2.05
N ASN A 7 -12.89 -4.11 -1.16
CA ASN A 7 -13.42 -5.22 -0.36
C ASN A 7 -14.61 -4.79 0.50
N ASP A 8 -14.53 -3.65 1.20
CA ASP A 8 -15.61 -3.14 2.06
C ASP A 8 -16.89 -2.83 1.25
N ALA A 9 -16.73 -2.35 0.02
CA ALA A 9 -17.87 -2.08 -0.86
C ALA A 9 -18.50 -3.39 -1.37
N ALA A 10 -17.69 -4.42 -1.63
CA ALA A 10 -18.20 -5.75 -1.99
C ALA A 10 -19.01 -6.37 -0.84
N GLU A 11 -18.47 -6.30 0.38
CA GLU A 11 -19.16 -6.76 1.59
C GLU A 11 -20.45 -5.98 1.84
N THR A 12 -20.41 -4.66 1.73
CA THR A 12 -21.60 -3.81 1.88
C THR A 12 -22.68 -4.18 0.86
N ALA A 13 -22.32 -4.36 -0.42
CA ALA A 13 -23.28 -4.77 -1.45
C ALA A 13 -23.92 -6.13 -1.13
N HIS A 14 -23.12 -7.07 -0.60
CA HIS A 14 -23.61 -8.37 -0.15
C HIS A 14 -24.57 -8.25 1.04
N ILE A 15 -24.20 -7.50 2.08
CA ILE A 15 -25.05 -7.28 3.26
C ILE A 15 -26.38 -6.64 2.87
N VAL A 16 -26.34 -5.60 2.02
CA VAL A 16 -27.56 -4.93 1.52
C VAL A 16 -28.46 -5.91 0.76
N SER A 17 -27.88 -6.79 -0.06
CA SER A 17 -28.63 -7.83 -0.79
C SER A 17 -29.34 -8.79 0.17
N LEU A 18 -28.63 -9.25 1.20
CA LEU A 18 -29.20 -10.16 2.21
C LEU A 18 -30.31 -9.48 3.02
N GLU A 19 -30.13 -8.23 3.40
CA GLU A 19 -31.11 -7.50 4.18
C GLU A 19 -32.38 -7.19 3.37
N ALA A 20 -32.24 -6.80 2.11
CA ALA A 20 -33.37 -6.63 1.19
C ALA A 20 -34.21 -7.92 1.07
N ALA A 21 -33.53 -9.06 0.89
CA ALA A 21 -34.17 -10.35 0.80
C ALA A 21 -34.96 -10.71 2.07
N LYS A 22 -34.41 -10.44 3.27
CA LYS A 22 -35.09 -10.66 4.56
C LYS A 22 -36.37 -9.83 4.69
N GLN A 23 -36.37 -8.64 4.12
CA GLN A 23 -37.53 -7.74 4.16
C GLN A 23 -38.52 -7.95 2.99
N GLY A 24 -38.28 -8.96 2.15
CA GLY A 24 -39.13 -9.28 1.01
C GLY A 24 -38.98 -8.27 -0.16
N TRP A 25 -37.87 -7.53 -0.23
CA TRP A 25 -37.61 -6.60 -1.31
C TRP A 25 -36.78 -7.27 -2.41
N GLU A 26 -37.29 -7.27 -3.62
CA GLU A 26 -36.54 -7.68 -4.79
C GLU A 26 -35.55 -6.57 -5.15
N MET A 27 -34.29 -6.70 -4.67
CA MET A 27 -33.21 -5.77 -4.96
C MET A 27 -32.03 -6.50 -5.58
N ARG A 28 -31.63 -6.07 -6.76
CA ARG A 28 -30.43 -6.56 -7.43
C ARG A 28 -29.25 -5.68 -7.03
N CYS A 29 -28.23 -6.29 -6.42
CA CYS A 29 -27.02 -5.61 -5.97
C CYS A 29 -25.83 -6.01 -6.84
N PHE A 30 -25.09 -5.02 -7.32
CA PHE A 30 -23.91 -5.20 -8.15
C PHE A 30 -22.73 -4.46 -7.53
N HIS A 31 -21.68 -5.20 -7.23
CA HIS A 31 -20.38 -4.61 -6.87
C HIS A 31 -19.59 -4.32 -8.15
N ILE A 32 -19.08 -3.10 -8.28
CA ILE A 32 -18.22 -2.68 -9.40
C ILE A 32 -16.81 -2.50 -8.83
N PRO A 33 -15.83 -3.32 -9.27
CA PRO A 33 -14.50 -3.35 -8.65
C PRO A 33 -13.73 -2.05 -8.90
N LYS A 34 -13.13 -1.51 -7.84
CA LYS A 34 -12.18 -0.42 -7.83
C LYS A 34 -11.34 -0.50 -6.56
N THR A 35 -10.04 -0.69 -6.66
CA THR A 35 -9.10 -0.47 -5.56
C THR A 35 -7.68 -0.36 -6.08
N ILE A 36 -6.86 0.49 -5.47
CA ILE A 36 -5.43 0.57 -5.77
C ILE A 36 -4.63 -0.58 -5.13
N ASP A 37 -5.21 -1.28 -4.15
CA ASP A 37 -4.53 -2.39 -3.44
C ASP A 37 -4.42 -3.65 -4.30
N ASN A 38 -5.25 -3.75 -5.36
CA ASN A 38 -5.28 -4.88 -6.28
C ASN A 38 -5.51 -6.23 -5.57
N ASP A 39 -6.34 -6.25 -4.54
CA ASP A 39 -6.51 -7.36 -3.61
C ASP A 39 -7.90 -8.03 -3.64
N LEU A 40 -8.73 -7.70 -4.65
CA LEU A 40 -10.04 -8.32 -4.81
C LEU A 40 -9.91 -9.77 -5.30
N LYS A 41 -10.65 -10.68 -4.65
CA LYS A 41 -10.68 -12.08 -5.05
C LYS A 41 -11.22 -12.25 -6.47
N VAL A 42 -10.67 -13.21 -7.21
CA VAL A 42 -11.10 -13.56 -8.59
C VAL A 42 -10.92 -12.39 -9.56
N THR A 43 -10.04 -11.44 -9.25
CA THR A 43 -9.74 -10.27 -10.08
C THR A 43 -8.24 -10.16 -10.25
N ASP A 44 -7.73 -10.22 -11.48
CA ASP A 44 -6.29 -10.09 -11.76
C ASP A 44 -5.81 -8.64 -11.67
N HIS A 45 -6.66 -7.72 -12.15
CA HIS A 45 -6.37 -6.30 -12.18
C HIS A 45 -7.59 -5.48 -11.75
N CYS A 46 -7.41 -4.67 -10.69
CA CYS A 46 -8.45 -3.75 -10.22
C CYS A 46 -8.24 -2.37 -10.81
N PRO A 47 -9.26 -1.75 -11.42
CA PRO A 47 -9.16 -0.37 -11.90
C PRO A 47 -8.70 0.58 -10.79
N GLY A 48 -7.69 1.38 -11.08
CA GLY A 48 -7.01 2.27 -10.15
C GLY A 48 -5.61 1.81 -9.72
N TYR A 49 -5.35 0.49 -9.71
CA TYR A 49 -4.04 -0.05 -9.35
C TYR A 49 -2.94 0.42 -10.31
N GLY A 50 -3.15 0.34 -11.62
CA GLY A 50 -2.14 0.70 -12.60
C GLY A 50 -1.69 2.16 -12.50
N SER A 51 -2.62 3.08 -12.22
CA SER A 51 -2.33 4.50 -11.99
C SER A 51 -1.50 4.70 -10.73
N ALA A 52 -1.89 4.07 -9.62
CA ALA A 52 -1.18 4.17 -8.36
C ALA A 52 0.21 3.52 -8.43
N ALA A 53 0.33 2.36 -9.09
CA ALA A 53 1.62 1.68 -9.32
C ALA A 53 2.58 2.55 -10.14
N ARG A 54 2.07 3.25 -11.17
CA ARG A 54 2.85 4.19 -11.96
C ARG A 54 3.35 5.37 -11.13
N PHE A 55 2.48 5.95 -10.29
CA PHE A 55 2.88 6.98 -9.33
C PHE A 55 4.01 6.48 -8.42
N VAL A 56 3.85 5.29 -7.81
CA VAL A 56 4.85 4.71 -6.92
C VAL A 56 6.19 4.53 -7.66
N ALA A 57 6.16 3.97 -8.87
CA ALA A 57 7.38 3.79 -9.67
C ALA A 57 8.08 5.12 -9.98
N HIS A 58 7.34 6.16 -10.36
CA HIS A 58 7.89 7.49 -10.63
C HIS A 58 8.43 8.16 -9.36
N ALA A 59 7.73 8.02 -8.23
CA ALA A 59 8.19 8.56 -6.95
C ALA A 59 9.53 7.93 -6.54
N PHE A 60 9.66 6.60 -6.61
CA PHE A 60 10.93 5.92 -6.32
C PHE A 60 12.04 6.26 -7.31
N GLN A 61 11.71 6.47 -8.58
CA GLN A 61 12.70 6.90 -9.56
C GLN A 61 13.24 8.31 -9.25
N GLY A 62 12.37 9.22 -8.78
CA GLY A 62 12.77 10.56 -8.33
C GLY A 62 13.58 10.50 -7.04
N ASP A 63 13.10 9.72 -6.07
CA ASP A 63 13.72 9.56 -4.76
C ASP A 63 15.10 8.90 -4.82
N ASP A 64 15.31 7.93 -5.71
CA ASP A 64 16.65 7.34 -5.95
C ASP A 64 17.65 8.39 -6.46
N ARG A 65 17.21 9.31 -7.33
CA ARG A 65 18.07 10.40 -7.82
C ARG A 65 18.43 11.39 -6.71
N ASP A 66 17.46 11.77 -5.89
CA ASP A 66 17.69 12.63 -4.73
C ASP A 66 18.65 11.99 -3.73
N ASN A 67 18.44 10.71 -3.43
CA ASN A 67 19.28 9.94 -2.50
C ASN A 67 20.71 9.73 -3.03
N ARG A 68 20.93 9.70 -4.35
CA ARG A 68 22.28 9.71 -4.95
C ARG A 68 23.02 11.01 -4.65
N SER A 69 22.31 12.13 -4.67
CA SER A 69 22.89 13.46 -4.44
C SER A 69 23.15 13.73 -2.97
N LEU A 70 22.17 13.41 -2.12
CA LEU A 70 22.19 13.76 -0.69
C LEU A 70 22.67 12.62 0.22
N ARG A 71 22.79 11.42 -0.33
CA ARG A 71 23.20 10.19 0.36
C ARG A 71 22.42 9.92 1.68
N GLY A 72 22.73 8.84 2.35
CA GLY A 72 22.05 8.41 3.57
C GLY A 72 20.99 7.36 3.31
N ILE A 73 20.12 7.16 4.26
CA ILE A 73 19.06 6.13 4.21
C ILE A 73 17.70 6.82 4.06
N LYS A 74 16.92 6.35 3.11
CA LYS A 74 15.58 6.83 2.83
C LYS A 74 14.58 5.69 2.93
N VAL A 75 13.57 5.85 3.78
CA VAL A 75 12.46 4.91 3.94
C VAL A 75 11.21 5.54 3.35
N ASN A 76 10.53 4.82 2.45
CA ASN A 76 9.28 5.26 1.85
C ASN A 76 8.17 4.27 2.20
N ILE A 77 7.12 4.77 2.86
CA ILE A 77 5.96 3.97 3.23
C ILE A 77 4.92 4.06 2.12
N VAL A 78 4.57 2.90 1.61
CA VAL A 78 3.62 2.71 0.50
C VAL A 78 2.34 2.08 1.04
N MET A 79 1.20 2.52 0.52
CA MET A 79 -0.12 2.00 0.88
C MET A 79 -0.25 0.51 0.48
N GLY A 80 -1.01 -0.25 1.26
CA GLY A 80 -1.25 -1.67 1.06
C GLY A 80 -1.20 -2.42 2.39
N ARG A 81 -2.35 -2.51 3.08
CA ARG A 81 -2.43 -3.14 4.42
C ARG A 81 -2.25 -4.64 4.36
N HIS A 82 -2.88 -5.30 3.39
CA HIS A 82 -2.95 -6.76 3.28
C HIS A 82 -2.31 -7.29 1.99
N ALA A 83 -1.98 -6.41 1.05
CA ALA A 83 -1.40 -6.76 -0.23
C ALA A 83 -0.28 -5.77 -0.60
N GLY A 84 0.86 -6.30 -0.98
CA GLY A 84 2.06 -5.53 -1.28
C GLY A 84 2.23 -5.13 -2.75
N TRP A 85 1.19 -5.18 -3.56
CA TRP A 85 1.27 -4.90 -4.99
C TRP A 85 1.84 -3.52 -5.31
N LEU A 86 1.39 -2.47 -4.60
CA LEU A 86 1.92 -1.12 -4.79
C LEU A 86 3.37 -1.01 -4.35
N THR A 87 3.72 -1.60 -3.20
CA THR A 87 5.09 -1.63 -2.71
C THR A 87 6.00 -2.38 -3.68
N ALA A 88 5.54 -3.51 -4.22
CA ALA A 88 6.27 -4.26 -5.25
C ALA A 88 6.46 -3.44 -6.53
N ALA A 89 5.49 -2.63 -6.94
CA ALA A 89 5.59 -1.75 -8.09
C ALA A 89 6.72 -0.71 -7.99
N SER A 90 7.22 -0.43 -6.78
CA SER A 90 8.38 0.45 -6.57
C SER A 90 9.62 0.01 -7.34
N VAL A 91 9.80 -1.31 -7.58
CA VAL A 91 10.94 -1.85 -8.33
C VAL A 91 10.93 -1.45 -9.81
N LEU A 92 9.78 -1.07 -10.35
CA LEU A 92 9.67 -0.54 -11.71
C LEU A 92 10.34 0.83 -11.85
N GLY A 93 10.64 1.51 -10.75
CA GLY A 93 11.45 2.72 -10.71
C GLY A 93 12.94 2.48 -11.02
N ARG A 94 13.43 1.25 -10.89
CA ARG A 94 14.80 0.86 -11.27
C ARG A 94 14.96 0.98 -12.78
N ARG A 95 16.02 1.63 -13.23
CA ARG A 95 16.22 1.91 -14.66
C ARG A 95 17.10 0.90 -15.37
N THR A 96 18.33 0.74 -14.92
CA THR A 96 19.33 -0.06 -15.64
C THR A 96 20.42 -0.67 -14.77
N GLY A 97 20.56 -0.27 -13.50
CA GLY A 97 21.68 -0.64 -12.66
C GLY A 97 21.31 -1.54 -11.48
N LYS A 98 22.26 -2.40 -11.09
CA LYS A 98 22.14 -3.19 -9.86
C LYS A 98 22.03 -2.32 -8.60
N ASP A 99 22.47 -1.05 -8.71
CA ASP A 99 22.51 -0.09 -7.61
C ASP A 99 21.41 0.98 -7.69
N ASP A 100 20.39 0.76 -8.52
CA ASP A 100 19.18 1.60 -8.54
C ASP A 100 18.25 1.22 -7.39
N GLY A 101 17.69 2.25 -6.72
CA GLY A 101 16.68 2.07 -5.68
C GLY A 101 15.27 1.82 -6.25
N PRO A 102 14.39 1.23 -5.45
CA PRO A 102 14.61 0.82 -4.07
C PRO A 102 15.58 -0.37 -3.98
N HIS A 103 16.48 -0.33 -2.99
CA HIS A 103 17.44 -1.42 -2.76
C HIS A 103 16.82 -2.57 -1.98
N LEU A 104 15.93 -2.24 -1.03
CA LEU A 104 15.21 -3.17 -0.17
C LEU A 104 13.71 -2.93 -0.31
N VAL A 105 12.94 -4.01 -0.26
CA VAL A 105 11.47 -3.99 -0.41
C VAL A 105 10.85 -4.92 0.62
N TYR A 106 9.98 -4.40 1.49
CA TYR A 106 9.29 -5.14 2.54
C TYR A 106 7.79 -5.14 2.29
N LEU A 107 7.25 -6.34 2.13
CA LEU A 107 5.86 -6.59 1.74
C LEU A 107 5.05 -7.17 2.90
N PRO A 108 3.73 -6.95 2.96
CA PRO A 108 2.88 -7.49 4.03
C PRO A 108 2.65 -9.01 3.89
N GLU A 109 3.07 -9.64 2.80
CA GLU A 109 3.00 -11.08 2.61
C GLU A 109 4.13 -11.84 3.31
N ARG A 110 5.05 -11.13 3.97
CA ARG A 110 6.17 -11.72 4.69
C ARG A 110 6.27 -11.16 6.09
N VAL A 111 6.63 -12.03 7.02
CA VAL A 111 6.95 -11.62 8.39
C VAL A 111 8.10 -10.60 8.36
N PHE A 112 7.91 -9.51 9.08
CA PHE A 112 8.91 -8.46 9.23
C PHE A 112 9.72 -8.68 10.51
N GLU A 113 11.01 -8.95 10.35
CA GLU A 113 11.94 -9.13 11.48
C GLU A 113 12.85 -7.90 11.58
N PRO A 114 12.77 -7.10 12.67
CA PRO A 114 13.57 -5.88 12.83
C PRO A 114 15.08 -6.12 12.77
N THR A 115 15.55 -7.25 13.27
CA THR A 115 16.98 -7.60 13.26
C THR A 115 17.49 -7.85 11.86
N ASP A 116 16.73 -8.56 11.03
CA ASP A 116 17.09 -8.82 9.64
C ASP A 116 17.01 -7.54 8.81
N PHE A 117 15.96 -6.75 9.02
CA PHE A 117 15.82 -5.42 8.43
C PHE A 117 17.06 -4.55 8.67
N LEU A 118 17.50 -4.43 9.93
CA LEU A 118 18.67 -3.62 10.26
C LEU A 118 19.96 -4.18 9.66
N ALA A 119 20.11 -5.51 9.62
CA ALA A 119 21.28 -6.13 9.00
C ALA A 119 21.35 -5.85 7.50
N GLU A 120 20.22 -5.97 6.78
CA GLU A 120 20.14 -5.69 5.34
C GLU A 120 20.35 -4.20 5.01
N VAL A 121 19.77 -3.31 5.84
CA VAL A 121 19.96 -1.85 5.71
C VAL A 121 21.43 -1.49 5.90
N LYS A 122 22.07 -2.02 6.96
CA LYS A 122 23.49 -1.79 7.25
C LYS A 122 24.38 -2.28 6.11
N ALA A 123 24.19 -3.53 5.68
CA ALA A 123 24.99 -4.11 4.59
C ALA A 123 24.86 -3.30 3.29
N THR A 124 23.65 -2.85 2.96
CA THR A 124 23.39 -2.03 1.78
C THR A 124 24.06 -0.66 1.90
N TYR A 125 23.95 -0.01 3.06
CA TYR A 125 24.53 1.29 3.32
C TYR A 125 26.06 1.24 3.32
N GLU A 126 26.66 0.23 3.94
CA GLU A 126 28.12 0.04 3.94
C GLU A 126 28.66 -0.15 2.51
N ARG A 127 27.93 -0.88 1.67
CA ARG A 127 28.33 -1.13 0.27
C ARG A 127 28.19 0.10 -0.62
N LEU A 128 27.12 0.89 -0.48
CA LEU A 128 26.74 1.95 -1.42
C LEU A 128 26.89 3.37 -0.87
N GLY A 129 27.03 3.54 0.46
CA GLY A 129 26.96 4.84 1.13
C GLY A 129 25.57 5.47 1.07
N ARG A 130 24.55 4.68 0.67
CA ARG A 130 23.15 5.09 0.54
C ARG A 130 22.22 3.88 0.53
N CYS A 131 20.96 4.10 0.92
CA CYS A 131 19.93 3.05 0.85
C CYS A 131 18.55 3.70 0.64
N VAL A 132 17.80 3.23 -0.35
CA VAL A 132 16.39 3.57 -0.56
C VAL A 132 15.57 2.32 -0.29
N ILE A 133 14.57 2.43 0.57
CA ILE A 133 13.79 1.32 1.09
C ILE A 133 12.32 1.56 0.78
N ALA A 134 11.66 0.57 0.21
CA ALA A 134 10.21 0.53 0.05
C ALA A 134 9.62 -0.35 1.14
N VAL A 135 8.66 0.17 1.88
CA VAL A 135 7.99 -0.56 2.97
C VAL A 135 6.49 -0.44 2.80
N SER A 136 5.78 -1.56 2.81
CA SER A 136 4.34 -1.54 2.90
C SER A 136 3.88 -1.10 4.29
N GLU A 137 2.82 -0.31 4.36
CA GLU A 137 2.23 0.08 5.64
C GLU A 137 1.72 -1.11 6.47
N GLY A 138 1.47 -2.25 5.83
CA GLY A 138 0.95 -3.47 6.45
C GLY A 138 2.00 -4.48 6.90
N ILE A 139 3.28 -4.11 7.02
CA ILE A 139 4.29 -5.02 7.58
C ILE A 139 3.91 -5.45 9.00
N HIS A 140 4.11 -6.73 9.31
CA HIS A 140 3.66 -7.35 10.55
C HIS A 140 4.66 -8.38 11.07
N ASP A 141 4.56 -8.72 12.35
CA ASP A 141 5.33 -9.79 12.99
C ASP A 141 4.77 -11.19 12.67
N ALA A 142 5.35 -12.22 13.26
CA ALA A 142 4.97 -13.62 13.05
C ALA A 142 3.53 -13.94 13.51
N ASP A 143 2.99 -13.16 14.43
CA ASP A 143 1.62 -13.31 14.94
C ASP A 143 0.59 -12.53 14.10
N GLY A 144 1.05 -11.86 13.04
CA GLY A 144 0.22 -11.01 12.18
C GLY A 144 -0.10 -9.65 12.78
N LYS A 145 0.57 -9.26 13.85
CA LYS A 145 0.38 -7.98 14.50
C LYS A 145 1.15 -6.89 13.73
N PRO A 146 0.50 -5.75 13.39
CA PRO A 146 1.17 -4.65 12.70
C PRO A 146 2.44 -4.20 13.43
N PHE A 147 3.54 -4.05 12.71
CA PHE A 147 4.83 -3.70 13.30
C PHE A 147 4.79 -2.40 14.11
N LEU A 148 4.00 -1.41 13.67
CA LEU A 148 3.85 -0.17 14.40
C LEU A 148 3.30 -0.39 15.83
N GLN A 149 2.40 -1.35 16.02
CA GLN A 149 1.88 -1.70 17.36
C GLN A 149 2.96 -2.40 18.20
N THR A 150 3.68 -3.35 17.61
CA THR A 150 4.79 -4.05 18.26
C THR A 150 5.88 -3.06 18.69
N TYR A 151 6.22 -2.11 17.81
CA TYR A 151 7.20 -1.06 18.12
C TYR A 151 6.72 -0.13 19.25
N ALA A 152 5.45 0.27 19.25
CA ALA A 152 4.89 1.13 20.31
C ALA A 152 4.96 0.47 21.69
N GLU A 153 4.68 -0.83 21.78
CA GLU A 153 4.81 -1.60 23.02
C GLU A 153 6.27 -1.70 23.49
N MET A 154 7.20 -1.94 22.56
CA MET A 154 8.63 -2.04 22.87
C MET A 154 9.21 -0.71 23.34
N SER A 155 8.79 0.40 22.75
CA SER A 155 9.30 1.75 23.04
C SER A 155 8.60 2.45 24.19
N GLY A 156 7.52 1.89 24.74
CA GLY A 156 6.67 2.54 25.73
C GLY A 156 5.98 3.81 25.22
N SER A 157 5.90 3.99 23.90
CA SER A 157 5.30 5.16 23.26
C SER A 157 3.80 4.98 23.13
N ALA A 158 3.03 6.02 23.46
CA ALA A 158 1.57 6.06 23.33
C ALA A 158 1.12 6.25 21.86
N MET A 159 1.75 5.60 20.91
CA MET A 159 1.39 5.63 19.48
C MET A 159 0.25 4.66 19.19
N ALA A 160 -0.87 4.78 19.90
CA ALA A 160 -2.10 4.11 19.52
C ALA A 160 -2.64 4.82 18.27
N GLY A 161 -2.57 4.16 17.12
CA GLY A 161 -3.22 4.64 15.91
C GLY A 161 -4.72 4.80 16.14
N GLU A 162 -5.34 5.84 15.57
CA GLU A 162 -6.78 5.97 15.52
C GLU A 162 -7.36 4.74 14.81
N VAL A 163 -8.50 4.26 15.32
CA VAL A 163 -9.21 3.12 14.73
C VAL A 163 -10.27 3.68 13.78
N ASP A 164 -10.32 3.17 12.56
CA ASP A 164 -11.34 3.55 11.58
C ASP A 164 -12.73 2.98 11.95
N SER A 165 -13.77 3.40 11.22
CA SER A 165 -15.16 2.96 11.45
C SER A 165 -15.37 1.45 11.28
N HIS A 166 -14.42 0.73 10.72
CA HIS A 166 -14.44 -0.72 10.52
C HIS A 166 -13.60 -1.49 11.56
N GLY A 167 -13.07 -0.78 12.57
CA GLY A 167 -12.27 -1.38 13.64
C GLY A 167 -10.79 -1.62 13.29
N ASN A 168 -10.32 -1.10 12.17
CA ASN A 168 -8.93 -1.23 11.75
C ASN A 168 -8.09 -0.06 12.25
N VAL A 169 -6.87 -0.33 12.70
CA VAL A 169 -5.90 0.73 13.03
C VAL A 169 -5.58 1.55 11.78
N GLN A 170 -5.70 2.86 11.87
CA GLN A 170 -5.41 3.76 10.77
C GLN A 170 -3.89 3.85 10.58
N LEU A 171 -3.37 3.09 9.62
CA LEU A 171 -1.94 3.03 9.31
C LEU A 171 -1.55 4.10 8.28
N SER A 172 -2.48 4.41 7.36
CA SER A 172 -2.24 5.34 6.25
C SER A 172 -2.24 6.80 6.72
N GLY A 173 -1.25 7.56 6.26
CA GLY A 173 -1.23 9.02 6.38
C GLY A 173 -0.69 9.59 7.70
N THR A 174 -0.39 8.77 8.70
CA THR A 174 0.11 9.27 10.00
C THR A 174 1.61 9.53 10.05
N GLY A 175 2.40 8.97 9.12
CA GLY A 175 3.87 9.04 9.18
C GLY A 175 4.52 8.17 10.27
N ALA A 176 3.75 7.67 11.21
CA ALA A 176 4.24 7.00 12.42
C ALA A 176 5.12 5.77 12.13
N LEU A 177 4.76 4.95 11.15
CA LEU A 177 5.58 3.80 10.75
C LEU A 177 6.93 4.23 10.18
N GLY A 178 6.93 5.27 9.34
CA GLY A 178 8.15 5.85 8.78
C GLY A 178 9.07 6.37 9.87
N ASP A 179 8.52 7.09 10.86
CA ASP A 179 9.27 7.62 12.00
C ASP A 179 9.82 6.50 12.88
N ALA A 180 9.02 5.45 13.15
CA ALA A 180 9.45 4.29 13.93
C ALA A 180 10.66 3.60 13.27
N LEU A 181 10.57 3.29 11.97
CA LEU A 181 11.67 2.68 11.22
C LEU A 181 12.90 3.59 11.12
N ALA A 182 12.69 4.90 10.92
CA ALA A 182 13.79 5.85 10.89
C ALA A 182 14.52 5.95 12.25
N ASN A 183 13.80 5.90 13.36
CA ASN A 183 14.39 5.90 14.70
C ASN A 183 15.15 4.60 14.96
N LEU A 184 14.58 3.45 14.62
CA LEU A 184 15.24 2.14 14.72
C LEU A 184 16.59 2.12 13.96
N ILE A 185 16.61 2.68 12.74
CA ILE A 185 17.83 2.78 11.95
C ILE A 185 18.84 3.75 12.58
N LYS A 186 18.40 4.92 13.09
CA LYS A 186 19.30 5.89 13.73
C LYS A 186 19.95 5.34 15.00
N GLU A 187 19.23 4.54 15.77
CA GLU A 187 19.77 3.87 16.96
C GLU A 187 20.83 2.84 16.59
N ALA A 188 20.59 2.06 15.55
CA ALA A 188 21.52 1.02 15.08
C ALA A 188 22.74 1.59 14.32
N LEU A 189 22.58 2.75 13.64
CA LEU A 189 23.60 3.39 12.82
C LEU A 189 23.77 4.88 13.20
N PRO A 190 24.36 5.18 14.38
CA PRO A 190 24.53 6.54 14.86
C PRO A 190 25.31 7.42 13.86
N GLY A 191 24.85 8.67 13.71
CA GLY A 191 25.48 9.64 12.80
C GLY A 191 25.07 9.50 11.33
N THR A 192 24.26 8.47 10.98
CA THR A 192 23.74 8.31 9.63
C THR A 192 22.54 9.23 9.39
N ARG A 193 22.52 9.88 8.22
CA ARG A 193 21.34 10.63 7.79
C ARG A 193 20.22 9.68 7.40
N VAL A 194 19.11 9.73 8.14
CA VAL A 194 17.90 8.93 7.86
C VAL A 194 16.72 9.86 7.62
N ARG A 195 15.94 9.59 6.59
CA ARG A 195 14.68 10.26 6.24
C ARG A 195 13.60 9.23 5.99
N ALA A 196 12.38 9.57 6.35
CA ALA A 196 11.20 8.77 6.02
C ALA A 196 10.14 9.65 5.38
N ASP A 197 9.48 9.12 4.35
CA ASP A 197 8.30 9.71 3.74
C ASP A 197 7.18 8.68 3.71
N THR A 198 5.95 9.14 3.92
CA THR A 198 4.75 8.36 3.75
C THR A 198 3.99 8.91 2.55
N PHE A 199 3.76 8.08 1.51
CA PHE A 199 3.08 8.56 0.30
C PHE A 199 1.62 8.91 0.57
N GLY A 200 1.02 8.30 1.59
CA GLY A 200 -0.33 8.59 2.02
C GLY A 200 -1.33 8.55 0.86
N TYR A 201 -2.24 9.50 0.84
CA TYR A 201 -3.31 9.53 -0.16
C TYR A 201 -2.90 10.06 -1.54
N LEU A 202 -1.70 10.64 -1.69
CA LEU A 202 -1.22 11.14 -2.99
C LEU A 202 -1.13 10.03 -4.03
N GLN A 203 -0.75 8.82 -3.64
CA GLN A 203 -0.61 7.70 -4.57
C GLN A 203 -1.94 7.26 -5.23
N ARG A 204 -3.09 7.62 -4.67
CA ARG A 204 -4.41 7.33 -5.27
C ARG A 204 -5.10 8.55 -5.88
N SER A 205 -4.51 9.74 -5.80
CA SER A 205 -5.13 10.99 -6.20
C SER A 205 -4.30 11.82 -7.17
N HIS A 206 -3.08 11.39 -7.51
CA HIS A 206 -2.19 12.15 -8.39
C HIS A 206 -2.68 12.12 -9.85
N PRO A 207 -3.05 13.26 -10.43
CA PRO A 207 -3.66 13.29 -11.78
C PRO A 207 -2.65 13.05 -12.91
N GLY A 208 -1.35 13.19 -12.66
CA GLY A 208 -0.29 13.07 -13.67
C GLY A 208 0.01 11.63 -14.10
N ASP A 209 -0.41 10.64 -13.30
CA ASP A 209 -0.06 9.23 -13.51
C ASP A 209 -1.27 8.34 -13.88
N VAL A 210 -2.34 8.93 -14.38
CA VAL A 210 -3.53 8.18 -14.76
C VAL A 210 -3.22 7.19 -15.89
N SER A 211 -3.52 5.91 -15.64
CA SER A 211 -3.39 4.81 -16.61
C SER A 211 -4.57 4.81 -17.58
N THR A 212 -4.30 4.69 -18.89
CA THR A 212 -5.35 4.48 -19.90
C THR A 212 -6.06 3.14 -19.72
N VAL A 213 -5.34 2.10 -19.28
CA VAL A 213 -5.90 0.79 -18.96
C VAL A 213 -6.92 0.91 -17.83
N ASP A 214 -6.58 1.60 -16.74
CA ASP A 214 -7.52 1.84 -15.63
C ASP A 214 -8.79 2.57 -16.09
N GLN A 215 -8.65 3.56 -16.99
CA GLN A 215 -9.79 4.30 -17.52
C GLN A 215 -10.71 3.41 -18.35
N GLU A 216 -10.14 2.58 -19.20
CA GLU A 216 -10.88 1.66 -20.09
C GLU A 216 -11.56 0.56 -19.27
N GLU A 217 -10.86 -0.06 -18.36
CA GLU A 217 -11.39 -1.13 -17.50
C GLU A 217 -12.45 -0.63 -16.53
N ALA A 218 -12.27 0.54 -15.92
CA ALA A 218 -13.30 1.14 -15.06
C ALA A 218 -14.61 1.37 -15.81
N ARG A 219 -14.54 1.86 -17.06
CA ARG A 219 -15.73 2.02 -17.90
C ARG A 219 -16.33 0.69 -18.34
N ALA A 220 -15.49 -0.30 -18.66
CA ALA A 220 -15.92 -1.64 -19.05
C ALA A 220 -16.65 -2.34 -17.88
N ALA A 221 -16.09 -2.28 -16.66
CA ALA A 221 -16.70 -2.83 -15.46
C ALA A 221 -18.08 -2.20 -15.16
N GLY A 222 -18.17 -0.86 -15.25
CA GLY A 222 -19.44 -0.17 -15.06
C GLY A 222 -20.49 -0.54 -16.12
N ARG A 223 -20.11 -0.64 -17.39
CA ARG A 223 -21.01 -1.09 -18.47
C ARG A 223 -21.45 -2.54 -18.27
N ALA A 224 -20.52 -3.44 -17.91
CA ALA A 224 -20.83 -4.84 -17.67
C ALA A 224 -21.85 -5.02 -16.54
N ALA A 225 -21.72 -4.26 -15.45
CA ALA A 225 -22.67 -4.29 -14.36
C ALA A 225 -24.09 -3.86 -14.79
N VAL A 226 -24.19 -2.81 -15.62
CA VAL A 226 -25.50 -2.36 -16.16
C VAL A 226 -26.08 -3.42 -17.11
N VAL A 227 -25.29 -3.98 -18.00
CA VAL A 227 -25.72 -5.04 -18.92
C VAL A 227 -26.22 -6.26 -18.16
N ALA A 228 -25.48 -6.70 -17.12
CA ALA A 228 -25.90 -7.81 -16.28
C ALA A 228 -27.24 -7.53 -15.56
N ALA A 229 -27.40 -6.31 -15.04
CA ALA A 229 -28.62 -5.90 -14.36
C ALA A 229 -29.86 -5.91 -15.28
N VAL A 230 -29.70 -5.46 -16.54
CA VAL A 230 -30.80 -5.38 -17.52
C VAL A 230 -31.12 -6.76 -18.08
N SER A 231 -30.10 -7.60 -18.33
CA SER A 231 -30.28 -8.95 -18.90
C SER A 231 -30.73 -10.00 -17.88
N GLY A 232 -30.78 -9.66 -16.59
CA GLY A 232 -31.13 -10.61 -15.52
C GLY A 232 -30.03 -11.61 -15.19
N GLN A 233 -28.79 -11.33 -15.58
CA GLN A 233 -27.61 -12.13 -15.23
C GLN A 233 -27.03 -11.63 -13.89
N TYR A 234 -27.40 -12.32 -12.81
CA TYR A 234 -26.94 -12.00 -11.45
C TYR A 234 -27.02 -13.23 -10.55
#